data_b6a794503f4bbda5815490f9790e8c9a
#
_entry.id   b6a794503f4bbda5815490f9790e8c9a
#
_cell.length_a   1.000
_cell.length_b   1.000
_cell.length_c   1.000
_cell.angle_alpha   90.00
_cell.angle_beta   90.00
_cell.angle_gamma   90.00
#
_symmetry.space_group_name_H-M   'P 1'
#
loop_
_entity.id
_entity.type
_entity.pdbx_description
1 polymer ?
#
loop_
_entity_poly.entity_id
_entity_poly.type
_entity_poly.pdbx_seq_one_letter_code
_entity_poly.pdbx_strand_id
1 'polypeptide(L)'
;MHDCETNVTVFHEIVATLSSLVRLRRDLVVTTLPHLSNIICRLLFALRSPRPLLGAKQYTIVADSLPVWIEPSHPLGVEESKDLSRLLTLLSTKTLVRIHGTSAELSKPESLARPLSKHVGCILQAYFEVLNDPLCVLPADIRRELQPGLFVLCDMLNEHTRDALMVSALDASGKAAMKGLWREYEKQRYTGMG
;
A
#
# COMPACT_ATOMS: atom_id res chain seq x y z
N MET A 1 3.35 27.36 -10.88
CA MET A 1 3.39 27.08 -9.42
C MET A 1 2.10 26.46 -8.86
N HIS A 2 1.00 26.42 -9.63
CA HIS A 2 -0.28 25.82 -9.16
C HIS A 2 -0.36 24.29 -9.24
N ASP A 3 0.39 23.64 -10.13
CA ASP A 3 0.20 22.21 -10.44
C ASP A 3 0.84 21.27 -9.40
N CYS A 4 1.88 21.69 -8.70
CA CYS A 4 2.55 20.86 -7.69
C CYS A 4 1.67 20.62 -6.43
N GLU A 5 0.93 21.65 -6.00
CA GLU A 5 0.01 21.51 -4.85
C GLU A 5 -1.19 20.60 -5.17
N THR A 6 -1.57 20.52 -6.44
CA THR A 6 -2.72 19.70 -6.88
C THR A 6 -2.45 18.22 -6.73
N ASN A 7 -1.27 17.72 -7.13
CA ASN A 7 -0.90 16.30 -7.06
C ASN A 7 -0.93 15.77 -5.62
N VAL A 8 -0.27 16.50 -4.73
CA VAL A 8 -0.17 16.21 -3.31
C VAL A 8 -1.56 16.22 -2.66
N THR A 9 -2.35 17.25 -2.95
CA THR A 9 -3.71 17.41 -2.42
C THR A 9 -4.61 16.25 -2.83
N VAL A 10 -4.61 15.84 -4.11
CA VAL A 10 -5.44 14.73 -4.59
C VAL A 10 -5.04 13.42 -3.91
N PHE A 11 -3.76 13.14 -3.74
CA PHE A 11 -3.30 11.95 -3.05
C PHE A 11 -3.78 11.91 -1.59
N HIS A 12 -3.59 13.00 -0.85
CA HIS A 12 -4.04 13.13 0.54
C HIS A 12 -5.56 12.96 0.67
N GLU A 13 -6.34 13.57 -0.21
CA GLU A 13 -7.80 13.44 -0.21
C GLU A 13 -8.27 12.00 -0.48
N ILE A 14 -7.62 11.30 -1.41
CA ILE A 14 -7.90 9.88 -1.64
C ILE A 14 -7.61 9.07 -0.37
N VAL A 15 -6.42 9.22 0.22
CA VAL A 15 -6.03 8.48 1.43
C VAL A 15 -6.91 8.83 2.62
N ALA A 16 -7.27 10.11 2.80
CA ALA A 16 -8.18 10.56 3.86
C ALA A 16 -9.58 9.97 3.70
N THR A 17 -10.10 9.95 2.48
CA THR A 17 -11.41 9.35 2.15
C THR A 17 -11.40 7.85 2.45
N LEU A 18 -10.38 7.11 2.00
CA LEU A 18 -10.24 5.69 2.27
C LEU A 18 -10.11 5.41 3.77
N SER A 19 -9.33 6.21 4.47
CA SER A 19 -9.16 6.11 5.93
C SER A 19 -10.48 6.32 6.67
N SER A 20 -11.28 7.28 6.21
CA SER A 20 -12.61 7.56 6.77
C SER A 20 -13.58 6.41 6.49
N LEU A 21 -13.59 5.85 5.29
CA LEU A 21 -14.40 4.66 4.95
C LEU A 21 -13.99 3.45 5.82
N VAL A 22 -12.68 3.19 5.96
CA VAL A 22 -12.18 2.10 6.81
C VAL A 22 -12.56 2.27 8.28
N ARG A 23 -12.63 3.49 8.79
CA ARG A 23 -13.00 3.78 10.18
C ARG A 23 -14.51 3.74 10.40
N LEU A 24 -15.28 4.32 9.49
CA LEU A 24 -16.70 4.61 9.71
C LEU A 24 -17.64 3.61 9.03
N ARG A 25 -17.23 3.00 7.93
CA ARG A 25 -18.07 2.17 7.07
C ARG A 25 -17.38 0.86 6.67
N ARG A 26 -16.88 0.14 7.66
CA ARG A 26 -16.25 -1.18 7.44
C ARG A 26 -17.15 -2.19 6.75
N ASP A 27 -18.43 -2.11 7.01
CA ASP A 27 -19.47 -2.89 6.34
C ASP A 27 -19.38 -2.79 4.82
N LEU A 28 -19.23 -1.58 4.31
CA LEU A 28 -19.06 -1.32 2.87
C LEU A 28 -17.68 -1.76 2.39
N VAL A 29 -16.63 -1.50 3.17
CA VAL A 29 -15.25 -1.86 2.79
C VAL A 29 -15.12 -3.37 2.62
N VAL A 30 -15.70 -4.18 3.51
CA VAL A 30 -15.64 -5.66 3.41
C VAL A 30 -16.24 -6.17 2.10
N THR A 31 -17.31 -5.55 1.60
CA THR A 31 -17.94 -5.95 0.34
C THR A 31 -17.19 -5.45 -0.90
N THR A 32 -16.30 -4.47 -0.74
CA THR A 32 -15.55 -3.81 -1.84
C THR A 32 -14.03 -4.00 -1.74
N LEU A 33 -13.56 -4.99 -1.00
CA LEU A 33 -12.13 -5.26 -0.80
C LEU A 33 -11.30 -5.38 -2.09
N PRO A 34 -11.79 -6.01 -3.19
CA PRO A 34 -11.04 -6.02 -4.45
C PRO A 34 -10.79 -4.62 -5.01
N HIS A 35 -11.76 -3.71 -4.87
CA HIS A 35 -11.61 -2.31 -5.31
C HIS A 35 -10.65 -1.55 -4.39
N LEU A 36 -10.76 -1.72 -3.07
CA LEU A 36 -9.83 -1.13 -2.13
C LEU A 36 -8.39 -1.57 -2.41
N SER A 37 -8.16 -2.88 -2.61
CA SER A 37 -6.81 -3.39 -2.90
C SER A 37 -6.28 -2.84 -4.22
N ASN A 38 -7.11 -2.71 -5.26
CA ASN A 38 -6.70 -2.10 -6.52
C ASN A 38 -6.34 -0.61 -6.33
N ILE A 39 -7.10 0.15 -5.56
CA ILE A 39 -6.78 1.55 -5.26
C ILE A 39 -5.43 1.64 -4.51
N ILE A 40 -5.19 0.79 -3.51
CA ILE A 40 -3.91 0.74 -2.80
C ILE A 40 -2.75 0.43 -3.76
N CYS A 41 -2.91 -0.53 -4.68
CA CYS A 41 -1.92 -0.80 -5.71
C CYS A 41 -1.65 0.45 -6.57
N ARG A 42 -2.70 1.17 -6.99
CA ARG A 42 -2.55 2.42 -7.77
C ARG A 42 -1.85 3.52 -6.98
N LEU A 43 -2.12 3.65 -5.68
CA LEU A 43 -1.41 4.61 -4.82
C LEU A 43 0.08 4.24 -4.68
N LEU A 44 0.42 2.96 -4.58
CA LEU A 44 1.82 2.51 -4.61
C LEU A 44 2.50 2.87 -5.95
N PHE A 45 1.81 2.62 -7.07
CA PHE A 45 2.32 3.01 -8.39
C PHE A 45 2.51 4.53 -8.54
N ALA A 46 1.68 5.33 -7.89
CA ALA A 46 1.77 6.80 -7.91
C ALA A 46 3.02 7.35 -7.20
N LEU A 47 3.63 6.60 -6.27
CA LEU A 47 4.84 7.00 -5.55
C LEU A 47 6.14 6.84 -6.38
N ARG A 48 6.05 6.32 -7.61
CA ARG A 48 7.22 6.16 -8.49
C ARG A 48 7.68 7.50 -9.04
N SER A 49 8.99 7.64 -9.14
CA SER A 49 9.63 8.78 -9.84
C SER A 49 10.36 8.28 -11.08
N PRO A 50 10.34 9.00 -12.21
CA PRO A 50 11.18 8.67 -13.35
C PRO A 50 12.65 8.59 -12.95
N ARG A 51 13.39 7.63 -13.49
CA ARG A 51 14.85 7.60 -13.27
C ARG A 51 15.50 8.83 -13.90
N PRO A 52 16.55 9.37 -13.28
CA PRO A 52 17.39 10.38 -13.93
C PRO A 52 17.93 9.83 -15.26
N LEU A 53 18.07 10.70 -16.25
CA LEU A 53 18.69 10.37 -17.56
C LEU A 53 17.87 9.45 -18.47
N LEU A 54 16.56 9.34 -18.29
CA LEU A 54 15.69 8.68 -19.25
C LEU A 54 15.68 9.45 -20.57
N GLY A 55 15.72 8.72 -21.70
CA GLY A 55 15.44 9.29 -23.01
C GLY A 55 13.97 9.74 -23.12
N ALA A 56 13.67 10.68 -24.04
CA ALA A 56 12.34 11.26 -24.19
C ALA A 56 11.22 10.22 -24.32
N LYS A 57 11.43 9.16 -25.11
CA LYS A 57 10.45 8.07 -25.28
C LYS A 57 10.18 7.31 -23.97
N GLN A 58 11.24 7.03 -23.19
CA GLN A 58 11.11 6.33 -21.91
C GLN A 58 10.39 7.19 -20.87
N TYR A 59 10.70 8.50 -20.85
CA TYR A 59 10.00 9.46 -19.99
C TYR A 59 8.50 9.51 -20.31
N THR A 60 8.13 9.55 -21.60
CA THR A 60 6.72 9.52 -22.01
C THR A 60 6.03 8.24 -21.55
N ILE A 61 6.67 7.07 -21.66
CA ILE A 61 6.12 5.80 -21.16
C ILE A 61 5.83 5.87 -19.65
N VAL A 62 6.76 6.45 -18.87
CA VAL A 62 6.53 6.63 -17.43
C VAL A 62 5.38 7.59 -17.19
N ALA A 63 5.36 8.75 -17.85
CA ALA A 63 4.30 9.75 -17.72
C ALA A 63 2.92 9.15 -18.02
N ASP A 64 2.79 8.42 -19.12
CA ASP A 64 1.53 7.78 -19.54
C ASP A 64 1.08 6.64 -18.58
N SER A 65 2.01 6.06 -17.82
CA SER A 65 1.73 5.01 -16.84
C SER A 65 1.30 5.53 -15.46
N LEU A 66 1.51 6.81 -15.19
CA LEU A 66 1.09 7.45 -13.94
C LEU A 66 -0.38 7.89 -14.03
N PRO A 67 -1.07 8.04 -12.88
CA PRO A 67 -2.38 8.68 -12.86
C PRO A 67 -2.32 10.08 -13.49
N VAL A 68 -3.39 10.48 -14.20
CA VAL A 68 -3.47 11.77 -14.92
C VAL A 68 -3.20 12.99 -14.02
N TRP A 69 -3.47 12.87 -12.73
CA TRP A 69 -3.24 13.93 -11.74
C TRP A 69 -1.81 13.93 -11.16
N ILE A 70 -0.93 13.01 -11.59
CA ILE A 70 0.50 13.00 -11.19
C ILE A 70 1.34 13.61 -12.32
N GLU A 71 2.04 14.66 -11.99
CA GLU A 71 3.06 15.22 -12.87
C GLU A 71 4.42 14.60 -12.59
N PRO A 72 5.06 13.93 -13.58
CA PRO A 72 6.33 13.22 -13.36
C PRO A 72 7.49 14.12 -12.92
N SER A 73 7.43 15.43 -13.25
CA SER A 73 8.42 16.44 -12.81
C SER A 73 8.30 16.79 -11.33
N HIS A 74 7.13 16.51 -10.72
CA HIS A 74 6.84 16.78 -9.32
C HIS A 74 6.32 15.51 -8.64
N PRO A 75 7.21 14.51 -8.42
CA PRO A 75 6.81 13.23 -7.85
C PRO A 75 6.35 13.41 -6.39
N LEU A 76 5.50 12.50 -5.96
CA LEU A 76 5.06 12.41 -4.57
C LEU A 76 6.25 12.09 -3.65
N GLY A 77 6.17 12.51 -2.39
CA GLY A 77 7.28 12.48 -1.46
C GLY A 77 7.05 11.62 -0.22
N VAL A 78 7.76 12.00 0.82
CA VAL A 78 7.82 11.29 2.10
C VAL A 78 6.48 11.36 2.85
N GLU A 79 5.78 12.50 2.82
CA GLU A 79 4.53 12.67 3.57
C GLU A 79 3.41 11.81 2.97
N GLU A 80 3.31 11.71 1.64
CA GLU A 80 2.35 10.85 0.95
C GLU A 80 2.61 9.37 1.27
N SER A 81 3.88 8.97 1.35
CA SER A 81 4.25 7.61 1.72
C SER A 81 3.91 7.29 3.18
N LYS A 82 4.06 8.25 4.11
CA LYS A 82 3.62 8.12 5.50
C LYS A 82 2.11 7.94 5.59
N ASP A 83 1.35 8.73 4.85
CA ASP A 83 -0.11 8.66 4.88
C ASP A 83 -0.61 7.32 4.32
N LEU A 84 0.00 6.83 3.23
CA LEU A 84 -0.29 5.49 2.74
C LEU A 84 0.07 4.40 3.77
N SER A 85 1.22 4.52 4.42
CA SER A 85 1.64 3.60 5.49
C SER A 85 0.66 3.59 6.66
N ARG A 86 0.15 4.76 7.06
CA ARG A 86 -0.90 4.89 8.10
C ARG A 86 -2.21 4.24 7.66
N LEU A 87 -2.63 4.42 6.40
CA LEU A 87 -3.80 3.73 5.86
C LEU A 87 -3.62 2.21 5.93
N LEU A 88 -2.47 1.67 5.51
CA LEU A 88 -2.18 0.23 5.59
C LEU A 88 -2.23 -0.28 7.04
N THR A 89 -1.68 0.47 7.99
CA THR A 89 -1.73 0.13 9.41
C THR A 89 -3.16 0.13 9.95
N LEU A 90 -3.99 1.07 9.49
CA LEU A 90 -5.38 1.17 9.89
C LEU A 90 -6.20 -0.07 9.52
N LEU A 91 -5.84 -0.78 8.44
CA LEU A 91 -6.53 -2.00 7.99
C LEU A 91 -6.46 -3.15 9.01
N SER A 92 -5.41 -3.21 9.83
CA SER A 92 -5.27 -4.20 10.91
C SER A 92 -5.92 -3.78 12.22
N THR A 93 -6.20 -2.49 12.39
CA THR A 93 -6.71 -1.94 13.65
C THR A 93 -8.11 -2.47 13.94
N LYS A 94 -8.35 -2.94 15.17
CA LYS A 94 -9.66 -3.34 15.65
C LYS A 94 -10.48 -2.11 15.99
N THR A 95 -11.69 -2.00 15.45
CA THR A 95 -12.66 -0.95 15.85
C THR A 95 -13.97 -1.58 16.27
N LEU A 96 -14.62 -0.94 17.24
CA LEU A 96 -15.98 -1.31 17.66
C LEU A 96 -16.95 -0.79 16.59
N VAL A 97 -17.60 -1.68 15.88
CA VAL A 97 -18.68 -1.33 14.95
C VAL A 97 -19.95 -1.18 15.78
N ARG A 98 -20.49 0.04 15.88
CA ARG A 98 -21.83 0.26 16.44
C ARG A 98 -22.85 -0.16 15.37
N ILE A 99 -23.46 -1.31 15.56
CA ILE A 99 -24.62 -1.70 14.75
C ILE A 99 -25.80 -0.89 15.28
N HIS A 100 -26.34 0.02 14.46
CA HIS A 100 -27.61 0.68 14.74
C HIS A 100 -28.75 -0.32 14.52
N GLY A 101 -29.28 -0.90 15.59
CA GLY A 101 -30.46 -1.75 15.56
C GLY A 101 -30.48 -2.72 16.74
N THR A 102 -31.39 -2.43 17.66
CA THR A 102 -32.02 -3.32 18.66
C THR A 102 -31.23 -4.51 19.20
N SER A 103 -30.99 -4.45 20.50
CA SER A 103 -30.41 -5.41 21.43
C SER A 103 -28.89 -5.30 21.62
N ALA A 104 -28.53 -5.27 22.91
CA ALA A 104 -27.19 -5.10 23.42
C ALA A 104 -26.30 -6.36 23.21
N GLU A 105 -26.13 -6.80 21.98
CA GLU A 105 -25.04 -7.70 21.66
C GLU A 105 -23.77 -6.86 21.48
N LEU A 106 -22.84 -7.03 22.42
CA LEU A 106 -21.48 -6.51 22.37
C LEU A 106 -20.87 -6.93 21.04
N SER A 107 -20.89 -6.04 20.04
CA SER A 107 -20.24 -6.28 18.76
C SER A 107 -18.75 -6.46 19.01
N LYS A 108 -18.24 -7.66 18.72
CA LYS A 108 -16.82 -7.97 18.85
C LYS A 108 -16.00 -7.01 18.00
N PRO A 109 -14.89 -6.48 18.55
CA PRO A 109 -14.02 -5.63 17.76
C PRO A 109 -13.46 -6.42 16.58
N GLU A 110 -13.85 -6.04 15.36
CA GLU A 110 -13.39 -6.69 14.13
C GLU A 110 -12.32 -5.84 13.44
N SER A 111 -11.31 -6.51 12.88
CA SER A 111 -10.33 -5.89 11.99
C SER A 111 -10.58 -6.33 10.55
N LEU A 112 -10.13 -5.54 9.58
CA LEU A 112 -10.16 -5.95 8.17
C LEU A 112 -9.04 -6.93 7.81
N ALA A 113 -8.14 -7.26 8.73
CA ALA A 113 -6.99 -8.12 8.46
C ALA A 113 -7.38 -9.47 7.87
N ARG A 114 -8.37 -10.16 8.47
CA ARG A 114 -8.80 -11.48 8.01
C ARG A 114 -9.46 -11.46 6.62
N PRO A 115 -10.44 -10.60 6.32
CA PRO A 115 -11.01 -10.54 4.98
C PRO A 115 -10.02 -10.00 3.94
N LEU A 116 -9.15 -9.05 4.29
CA LEU A 116 -8.14 -8.49 3.40
C LEU A 116 -7.00 -9.47 3.08
N SER A 117 -6.72 -10.47 3.93
CA SER A 117 -5.60 -11.41 3.75
C SER A 117 -5.55 -12.05 2.37
N LYS A 118 -6.69 -12.25 1.72
CA LYS A 118 -6.81 -12.77 0.36
C LYS A 118 -6.27 -11.82 -0.72
N HIS A 119 -6.19 -10.54 -0.41
CA HIS A 119 -5.78 -9.48 -1.34
C HIS A 119 -4.37 -8.95 -1.05
N VAL A 120 -3.77 -9.31 0.08
CA VAL A 120 -2.45 -8.83 0.49
C VAL A 120 -1.38 -9.22 -0.53
N GLY A 121 -1.47 -10.41 -1.11
CA GLY A 121 -0.52 -10.88 -2.11
C GLY A 121 -0.40 -9.93 -3.31
N CYS A 122 -1.53 -9.45 -3.85
CA CYS A 122 -1.50 -8.51 -4.99
C CYS A 122 -0.97 -7.12 -4.60
N ILE A 123 -1.21 -6.66 -3.37
CA ILE A 123 -0.66 -5.38 -2.90
C ILE A 123 0.86 -5.47 -2.75
N LEU A 124 1.37 -6.55 -2.16
CA LEU A 124 2.82 -6.79 -2.05
C LEU A 124 3.47 -6.98 -3.42
N GLN A 125 2.82 -7.69 -4.34
CA GLN A 125 3.29 -7.81 -5.72
C GLN A 125 3.42 -6.43 -6.37
N ALA A 126 2.41 -5.58 -6.29
CA ALA A 126 2.46 -4.21 -6.80
C ALA A 126 3.62 -3.41 -6.19
N TYR A 127 3.87 -3.55 -4.89
CA TYR A 127 5.03 -2.92 -4.25
C TYR A 127 6.36 -3.40 -4.85
N PHE A 128 6.52 -4.71 -5.10
CA PHE A 128 7.75 -5.24 -5.69
C PHE A 128 7.90 -4.85 -7.17
N GLU A 129 6.81 -4.75 -7.91
CA GLU A 129 6.81 -4.21 -9.27
C GLU A 129 7.29 -2.75 -9.29
N VAL A 130 6.78 -1.91 -8.37
CA VAL A 130 7.23 -0.53 -8.20
C VAL A 130 8.71 -0.45 -7.84
N LEU A 131 9.17 -1.31 -6.93
CA LEU A 131 10.55 -1.32 -6.46
C LEU A 131 11.55 -1.73 -7.55
N ASN A 132 11.15 -2.65 -8.42
CA ASN A 132 12.00 -3.23 -9.47
C ASN A 132 11.74 -2.63 -10.86
N ASP A 133 10.94 -1.58 -10.98
CA ASP A 133 10.66 -0.91 -12.25
C ASP A 133 11.97 -0.41 -12.90
N PRO A 134 12.29 -0.84 -14.13
CA PRO A 134 13.53 -0.44 -14.78
C PRO A 134 13.56 1.05 -15.18
N LEU A 135 12.40 1.68 -15.37
CA LEU A 135 12.28 3.08 -15.78
C LEU A 135 12.04 4.03 -14.62
N CYS A 136 11.63 3.51 -13.46
CA CYS A 136 11.31 4.30 -12.29
C CYS A 136 12.25 4.00 -11.12
N VAL A 137 12.20 4.85 -10.13
CA VAL A 137 12.84 4.66 -8.83
C VAL A 137 11.83 4.91 -7.72
N LEU A 138 11.89 4.09 -6.69
CA LEU A 138 11.24 4.37 -5.41
C LEU A 138 12.33 4.81 -4.42
N PRO A 139 12.41 6.10 -4.05
CA PRO A 139 13.43 6.64 -3.18
C PRO A 139 13.54 5.92 -1.83
N ALA A 140 14.74 5.93 -1.25
CA ALA A 140 15.01 5.17 -0.02
C ALA A 140 14.23 5.69 1.20
N ASP A 141 14.01 6.98 1.28
CA ASP A 141 13.19 7.65 2.30
C ASP A 141 11.72 7.26 2.19
N ILE A 142 11.15 7.25 0.98
CA ILE A 142 9.79 6.77 0.72
C ILE A 142 9.66 5.29 1.13
N ARG A 143 10.64 4.45 0.77
CA ARG A 143 10.63 3.02 1.16
C ARG A 143 10.62 2.85 2.67
N ARG A 144 11.42 3.65 3.39
CA ARG A 144 11.50 3.63 4.85
C ARG A 144 10.16 4.00 5.49
N GLU A 145 9.48 5.02 4.98
CA GLU A 145 8.19 5.45 5.51
C GLU A 145 7.04 4.47 5.19
N LEU A 146 7.13 3.75 4.07
CA LEU A 146 6.18 2.68 3.76
C LEU A 146 6.35 1.43 4.62
N GLN A 147 7.55 1.20 5.16
CA GLN A 147 7.93 -0.05 5.82
C GLN A 147 6.98 -0.48 6.95
N PRO A 148 6.50 0.41 7.86
CA PRO A 148 5.55 0.00 8.90
C PRO A 148 4.24 -0.55 8.33
N GLY A 149 3.70 0.08 7.29
CA GLY A 149 2.50 -0.40 6.60
C GLY A 149 2.72 -1.73 5.88
N LEU A 150 3.89 -1.92 5.25
CA LEU A 150 4.26 -3.18 4.59
C LEU A 150 4.41 -4.32 5.62
N PHE A 151 4.91 -4.06 6.81
CA PHE A 151 5.00 -5.05 7.88
C PHE A 151 3.63 -5.51 8.36
N VAL A 152 2.66 -4.60 8.42
CA VAL A 152 1.27 -4.97 8.69
C VAL A 152 0.69 -5.88 7.61
N LEU A 153 1.04 -5.66 6.34
CA LEU A 153 0.66 -6.58 5.26
C LEU A 153 1.34 -7.96 5.43
N CYS A 154 2.61 -7.99 5.85
CA CYS A 154 3.29 -9.25 6.15
C CYS A 154 2.61 -10.04 7.29
N ASP A 155 2.12 -9.35 8.34
CA ASP A 155 1.35 -9.97 9.42
C ASP A 155 0.02 -10.61 8.94
N MET A 156 -0.59 -10.06 7.89
CA MET A 156 -1.83 -10.57 7.31
C MET A 156 -1.59 -11.69 6.30
N LEU A 157 -0.36 -11.84 5.80
CA LEU A 157 -0.01 -12.79 4.75
C LEU A 157 0.11 -14.19 5.37
N ASN A 158 -0.77 -15.11 4.96
CA ASN A 158 -0.64 -16.50 5.36
C ASN A 158 0.47 -17.21 4.56
N GLU A 159 0.97 -18.33 5.10
CA GLU A 159 2.08 -19.07 4.52
C GLU A 159 1.77 -19.54 3.08
N HIS A 160 0.58 -20.07 2.85
CA HIS A 160 0.17 -20.54 1.52
C HIS A 160 0.19 -19.40 0.47
N THR A 161 -0.34 -18.22 0.81
CA THR A 161 -0.33 -17.06 -0.09
C THR A 161 1.09 -16.54 -0.29
N ARG A 162 1.93 -16.55 0.75
CA ARG A 162 3.35 -16.19 0.64
C ARG A 162 4.08 -17.11 -0.33
N ASP A 163 3.89 -18.42 -0.20
CA ASP A 163 4.55 -19.40 -1.05
C ASP A 163 4.04 -19.31 -2.50
N ALA A 164 2.74 -19.13 -2.71
CA ALA A 164 2.17 -18.87 -4.02
C ALA A 164 2.77 -17.60 -4.67
N LEU A 165 2.89 -16.51 -3.92
CA LEU A 165 3.52 -15.27 -4.38
C LEU A 165 4.99 -15.52 -4.80
N MET A 166 5.75 -16.26 -3.97
CA MET A 166 7.15 -16.58 -4.23
C MET A 166 7.34 -17.54 -5.42
N VAL A 167 6.43 -18.46 -5.66
CA VAL A 167 6.57 -19.45 -6.72
C VAL A 167 6.11 -18.92 -8.06
N SER A 168 4.93 -18.30 -8.12
CA SER A 168 4.23 -18.03 -9.37
C SER A 168 4.11 -16.56 -9.75
N ALA A 169 4.14 -15.61 -8.80
CA ALA A 169 3.84 -14.23 -9.10
C ALA A 169 5.09 -13.33 -9.21
N LEU A 170 6.18 -13.66 -8.51
CA LEU A 170 7.39 -12.84 -8.49
C LEU A 170 8.49 -13.39 -9.39
N ASP A 171 9.14 -12.48 -10.11
CA ASP A 171 10.39 -12.74 -10.81
C ASP A 171 11.59 -12.87 -9.83
N ALA A 172 12.79 -13.05 -10.33
CA ALA A 172 14.00 -13.22 -9.50
C ALA A 172 14.26 -12.00 -8.60
N SER A 173 14.07 -10.77 -9.11
CA SER A 173 14.27 -9.53 -8.36
C SER A 173 13.17 -9.33 -7.30
N GLY A 174 11.92 -9.61 -7.64
CA GLY A 174 10.80 -9.59 -6.70
C GLY A 174 10.96 -10.59 -5.57
N LYS A 175 11.45 -11.81 -5.86
CA LYS A 175 11.78 -12.82 -4.86
C LYS A 175 12.88 -12.35 -3.90
N ALA A 176 13.92 -11.71 -4.42
CA ALA A 176 14.99 -11.16 -3.59
C ALA A 176 14.47 -10.02 -2.70
N ALA A 177 13.66 -9.12 -3.24
CA ALA A 177 13.03 -8.02 -2.51
C ALA A 177 12.07 -8.53 -1.42
N MET A 178 11.24 -9.53 -1.72
CA MET A 178 10.36 -10.17 -0.74
C MET A 178 11.14 -10.80 0.41
N LYS A 179 12.22 -11.54 0.12
CA LYS A 179 13.09 -12.11 1.15
C LYS A 179 13.73 -11.02 2.03
N GLY A 180 14.12 -9.88 1.42
CA GLY A 180 14.65 -8.73 2.13
C GLY A 180 13.62 -8.13 3.09
N LEU A 181 12.42 -7.82 2.58
CA LEU A 181 11.32 -7.28 3.37
C LEU A 181 10.94 -8.22 4.53
N TRP A 182 10.84 -9.52 4.25
CA TRP A 182 10.48 -10.53 5.25
C TRP A 182 11.52 -10.61 6.38
N ARG A 183 12.81 -10.57 6.05
CA ARG A 183 13.90 -10.56 7.04
C ARG A 183 13.83 -9.32 7.95
N GLU A 184 13.56 -8.14 7.39
CA GLU A 184 13.41 -6.92 8.20
C GLU A 184 12.15 -6.97 9.07
N TYR A 185 11.04 -7.50 8.55
CA TYR A 185 9.82 -7.74 9.31
C TYR A 185 10.06 -8.69 10.51
N GLU A 186 10.74 -9.82 10.29
CA GLU A 186 11.07 -10.76 11.37
C GLU A 186 11.94 -10.12 12.44
N LYS A 187 12.99 -9.36 12.06
CA LYS A 187 13.81 -8.64 13.02
C LYS A 187 12.99 -7.72 13.92
N GLN A 188 12.06 -6.94 13.33
CA GLN A 188 11.24 -6.03 14.11
C GLN A 188 10.28 -6.77 15.04
N ARG A 189 9.70 -7.87 14.60
CA ARG A 189 8.81 -8.70 15.40
C ARG A 189 9.52 -9.28 16.63
N TYR A 190 10.75 -9.72 16.50
CA TYR A 190 11.52 -10.26 17.62
C TYR A 190 12.04 -9.19 18.57
N THR A 191 12.40 -8.00 18.10
CA THR A 191 12.83 -6.88 18.97
C THR A 191 11.69 -6.30 19.81
N GLY A 192 10.43 -6.47 19.40
CA GLY A 192 9.26 -6.01 20.17
C GLY A 192 8.76 -6.99 21.24
N MET A 193 9.40 -8.16 21.41
CA MET A 193 9.03 -9.18 22.40
C MET A 193 10.04 -9.30 23.57
N GLY A 194 10.98 -8.35 23.67
CA GLY A 194 11.94 -8.29 24.78
C GLY A 194 11.56 -7.32 25.87
#